data_c606b0b54a77f7a360ae2b32c2b8356f
#
_entry.id   c606b0b54a77f7a360ae2b32c2b8356f
#
_cell.length_a   1.000
_cell.length_b   1.000
_cell.length_c   1.000
_cell.angle_alpha   90.00
_cell.angle_beta   90.00
_cell.angle_gamma   90.00
#
_symmetry.space_group_name_H-M   'P 1'
#
loop_
_entity.id
_entity.type
_entity.pdbx_description
1 polymer ?
#
loop_
_entity_poly.entity_id
_entity_poly.type
_entity_poly.pdbx_seq_one_letter_code
_entity_poly.pdbx_strand_id
1 'polypeptide(L)'
;MSLVKGASIIGASSVISQVFGAFTILFMSSQFGMADVGNYALTLSIVMIGAQVSLYGSHFLLPKVDHEEVGQAVVFCMLQSWCVSAVYVFVVSFFFSLPLASVYVLTASYSMMVISEYMFLRHKAFNTLAIQRISVPLVVFVSLLASPKVDYFYYIWACSHLVLILTWLYKGMDFSYFSKQDFQFNTQKLFFFKHQNHLSRIGTAEVVANASLQLPTVLINYWFSPLVAGYFAVVNRFCLSPVLILGQSVRNYTFSKWSEDFRNKTFNYTEFKQVRLFLVSIAAMTVAGIYFVYPLITEYFGNEQWIQSVETSRLMLPYVFAMLAFVPLTVVELIFGTPSSFLRIQCEQLFIVFLSFVLLPFFHKDYALSLLAFTLLTAGRYFMVYMKINKNASKLNQGILEK
;
A
#
# COMPACT_ATOMS: atom_id res chain seq x y z
N MET A 1 -16.23 -22.17 2.91
CA MET A 1 -14.83 -22.07 3.40
C MET A 1 -14.85 -21.15 4.60
N SER A 2 -14.22 -21.51 5.75
CA SER A 2 -14.23 -20.63 6.92
C SER A 2 -13.46 -19.34 6.64
N LEU A 3 -13.91 -18.21 7.18
CA LEU A 3 -13.24 -16.90 7.05
C LEU A 3 -11.77 -16.96 7.46
N VAL A 4 -11.46 -17.74 8.50
CA VAL A 4 -10.09 -17.97 8.99
C VAL A 4 -9.21 -18.62 7.91
N LYS A 5 -9.70 -19.63 7.20
CA LYS A 5 -8.97 -20.29 6.11
C LYS A 5 -8.70 -19.34 4.95
N GLY A 6 -9.69 -18.49 4.57
CA GLY A 6 -9.50 -17.47 3.55
C GLY A 6 -8.45 -16.42 3.94
N ALA A 7 -8.51 -15.92 5.16
CA ALA A 7 -7.53 -14.95 5.68
C ALA A 7 -6.10 -15.53 5.73
N SER A 8 -5.95 -16.80 6.15
CA SER A 8 -4.65 -17.48 6.19
C SER A 8 -4.04 -17.64 4.79
N ILE A 9 -4.85 -17.99 3.78
CA ILE A 9 -4.39 -18.13 2.39
C ILE A 9 -3.91 -16.80 1.83
N ILE A 10 -4.66 -15.72 2.08
CA ILE A 10 -4.28 -14.36 1.67
C ILE A 10 -3.01 -13.91 2.39
N GLY A 11 -2.88 -14.19 3.68
CA GLY A 11 -1.68 -13.89 4.47
C GLY A 11 -0.44 -14.61 3.94
N ALA A 12 -0.54 -15.91 3.70
CA ALA A 12 0.55 -16.71 3.14
C ALA A 12 0.96 -16.22 1.74
N SER A 13 -0.01 -15.89 0.87
CA SER A 13 0.29 -15.34 -0.46
C SER A 13 1.02 -14.00 -0.39
N SER A 14 0.70 -13.16 0.60
CA SER A 14 1.40 -11.89 0.81
C SER A 14 2.87 -12.10 1.19
N VAL A 15 3.17 -13.08 2.04
CA VAL A 15 4.56 -13.43 2.38
C VAL A 15 5.34 -13.90 1.16
N ILE A 16 4.78 -14.81 0.36
CA ILE A 16 5.42 -15.30 -0.88
C ILE A 16 5.66 -14.14 -1.86
N SER A 17 4.69 -13.25 -2.00
CA SER A 17 4.81 -12.04 -2.84
C SER A 17 5.97 -11.13 -2.39
N GLN A 18 6.19 -11.02 -1.07
CA GLN A 18 7.31 -10.25 -0.53
C GLN A 18 8.66 -10.89 -0.85
N VAL A 19 8.75 -12.22 -0.85
CA VAL A 19 9.96 -12.95 -1.21
C VAL A 19 10.35 -12.67 -2.68
N PHE A 20 9.42 -12.75 -3.63
CA PHE A 20 9.70 -12.40 -5.02
C PHE A 20 10.11 -10.94 -5.20
N GLY A 21 9.48 -10.02 -4.48
CA GLY A 21 9.89 -8.64 -4.54
C GLY A 21 11.26 -8.38 -3.89
N ALA A 22 11.65 -9.14 -2.86
CA ALA A 22 13.00 -9.09 -2.31
C ALA A 22 14.03 -9.61 -3.33
N PHE A 23 13.76 -10.72 -4.01
CA PHE A 23 14.59 -11.22 -5.10
C PHE A 23 14.72 -10.23 -6.26
N THR A 24 13.63 -9.52 -6.60
CA THR A 24 13.70 -8.47 -7.63
C THR A 24 14.71 -7.39 -7.24
N ILE A 25 14.68 -6.91 -6.00
CA ILE A 25 15.64 -5.88 -5.53
C ILE A 25 17.06 -6.43 -5.47
N LEU A 26 17.27 -7.65 -4.94
CA LEU A 26 18.57 -8.28 -4.87
C LEU A 26 19.20 -8.44 -6.26
N PHE A 27 18.44 -8.99 -7.20
CA PHE A 27 18.91 -9.20 -8.55
C PHE A 27 19.15 -7.88 -9.29
N MET A 28 18.24 -6.91 -9.17
CA MET A 28 18.38 -5.59 -9.79
C MET A 28 19.62 -4.85 -9.26
N SER A 29 19.84 -4.86 -7.94
CA SER A 29 21.03 -4.21 -7.35
C SER A 29 22.34 -4.87 -7.77
N SER A 30 22.35 -6.19 -7.96
CA SER A 30 23.55 -6.92 -8.37
C SER A 30 23.88 -6.78 -9.85
N GLN A 31 22.87 -6.70 -10.72
CA GLN A 31 23.03 -6.65 -12.18
C GLN A 31 23.16 -5.22 -12.72
N PHE A 32 22.40 -4.30 -12.19
CA PHE A 32 22.27 -2.94 -12.73
C PHE A 32 22.75 -1.85 -11.76
N GLY A 33 22.69 -2.12 -10.46
CA GLY A 33 23.16 -1.22 -9.42
C GLY A 33 22.04 -0.57 -8.60
N MET A 34 22.43 0.13 -7.54
CA MET A 34 21.50 0.67 -6.55
C MET A 34 20.68 1.85 -7.10
N ALA A 35 21.21 2.63 -8.02
CA ALA A 35 20.48 3.72 -8.66
C ALA A 35 19.28 3.19 -9.48
N ASP A 36 19.42 2.03 -10.11
CA ASP A 36 18.34 1.40 -10.88
C ASP A 36 17.27 0.79 -9.95
N VAL A 37 17.65 0.32 -8.78
CA VAL A 37 16.69 -0.03 -7.71
C VAL A 37 15.87 1.20 -7.32
N GLY A 38 16.49 2.36 -7.20
CA GLY A 38 15.81 3.63 -6.93
C GLY A 38 14.85 4.06 -8.04
N ASN A 39 15.27 3.94 -9.29
CA ASN A 39 14.42 4.22 -10.46
C ASN A 39 13.23 3.24 -10.57
N TYR A 40 13.46 1.96 -10.28
CA TYR A 40 12.39 0.97 -10.17
C TYR A 40 11.39 1.31 -9.06
N ALA A 41 11.88 1.66 -7.88
CA ALA A 41 11.05 2.04 -6.76
C ALA A 41 10.24 3.33 -7.04
N LEU A 42 10.85 4.32 -7.71
CA LEU A 42 10.18 5.52 -8.20
C LEU A 42 9.03 5.15 -9.15
N THR A 43 9.35 4.36 -10.19
CA THR A 43 8.36 3.95 -11.20
C THR A 43 7.21 3.19 -10.55
N LEU A 44 7.51 2.22 -9.67
CA LEU A 44 6.48 1.46 -8.95
C LEU A 44 5.62 2.36 -8.07
N SER A 45 6.22 3.31 -7.35
CA SER A 45 5.48 4.25 -6.49
C SER A 45 4.57 5.17 -7.30
N ILE A 46 5.05 5.69 -8.44
CA ILE A 46 4.24 6.48 -9.37
C ILE A 46 3.07 5.67 -9.91
N VAL A 47 3.32 4.43 -10.35
CA VAL A 47 2.29 3.51 -10.85
C VAL A 47 1.25 3.21 -9.78
N MET A 48 1.65 2.95 -8.53
CA MET A 48 0.73 2.66 -7.43
C MET A 48 -0.12 3.87 -7.04
N ILE A 49 0.45 5.08 -7.01
CA ILE A 49 -0.33 6.31 -6.80
C ILE A 49 -1.30 6.50 -7.96
N GLY A 50 -0.83 6.36 -9.19
CA GLY A 50 -1.63 6.51 -10.40
C GLY A 50 -2.80 5.53 -10.47
N ALA A 51 -2.58 4.27 -10.13
CA ALA A 51 -3.63 3.26 -10.07
C ALA A 51 -4.72 3.63 -9.06
N GLN A 52 -4.34 4.13 -7.89
CA GLN A 52 -5.29 4.54 -6.86
C GLN A 52 -6.05 5.83 -7.23
N VAL A 53 -5.35 6.80 -7.82
CA VAL A 53 -5.98 8.03 -8.37
C VAL A 53 -6.95 7.67 -9.49
N SER A 54 -6.58 6.75 -10.37
CA SER A 54 -7.38 6.33 -11.52
C SER A 54 -8.66 5.63 -11.12
N LEU A 55 -8.64 4.81 -10.06
CA LEU A 55 -9.83 4.15 -9.55
C LEU A 55 -10.67 5.07 -8.64
N TYR A 56 -10.04 5.98 -7.93
CA TYR A 56 -10.69 6.93 -7.01
C TYR A 56 -11.79 6.29 -6.15
N GLY A 57 -11.53 5.10 -5.62
CA GLY A 57 -12.45 4.36 -4.74
C GLY A 57 -13.60 3.64 -5.45
N SER A 58 -13.72 3.70 -6.78
CA SER A 58 -14.80 3.04 -7.54
C SER A 58 -14.81 1.52 -7.38
N HIS A 59 -13.65 0.90 -7.24
CA HIS A 59 -13.51 -0.54 -7.01
C HIS A 59 -14.19 -1.04 -5.71
N PHE A 60 -14.37 -0.18 -4.71
CA PHE A 60 -15.13 -0.54 -3.49
C PHE A 60 -16.63 -0.70 -3.73
N LEU A 61 -17.15 -0.25 -4.87
CA LEU A 61 -18.53 -0.47 -5.25
C LEU A 61 -18.75 -1.91 -5.71
N LEU A 62 -17.77 -2.55 -6.36
CA LEU A 62 -17.91 -3.87 -6.99
C LEU A 62 -18.46 -4.95 -6.05
N PRO A 63 -18.03 -5.09 -4.79
CA PRO A 63 -18.63 -6.06 -3.88
C PRO A 63 -19.99 -5.66 -3.31
N LYS A 64 -20.40 -4.39 -3.48
CA LYS A 64 -21.57 -3.81 -2.79
C LYS A 64 -22.78 -3.63 -3.70
N VAL A 65 -22.57 -3.39 -4.99
CA VAL A 65 -23.66 -3.17 -5.95
C VAL A 65 -24.49 -4.44 -6.18
N ASP A 66 -25.76 -4.27 -6.49
CA ASP A 66 -26.66 -5.36 -6.82
C ASP A 66 -26.18 -6.08 -8.08
N HIS A 67 -26.67 -7.32 -8.29
CA HIS A 67 -26.23 -8.18 -9.38
C HIS A 67 -26.44 -7.54 -10.76
N GLU A 68 -27.52 -6.78 -10.91
CA GLU A 68 -27.91 -6.09 -12.16
C GLU A 68 -26.99 -4.90 -12.49
N GLU A 69 -26.36 -4.29 -11.49
CA GLU A 69 -25.48 -3.12 -11.66
C GLU A 69 -23.99 -3.49 -11.79
N VAL A 70 -23.63 -4.77 -11.66
CA VAL A 70 -22.21 -5.19 -11.68
C VAL A 70 -21.55 -4.84 -13.01
N GLY A 71 -22.23 -5.09 -14.13
CA GLY A 71 -21.73 -4.75 -15.46
C GLY A 71 -21.43 -3.26 -15.59
N GLN A 72 -22.35 -2.41 -15.16
CA GLN A 72 -22.17 -0.94 -15.16
C GLN A 72 -20.98 -0.52 -14.28
N ALA A 73 -20.89 -1.09 -13.07
CA ALA A 73 -19.81 -0.77 -12.13
C ALA A 73 -18.43 -1.16 -12.68
N VAL A 74 -18.30 -2.34 -13.28
CA VAL A 74 -17.04 -2.80 -13.89
C VAL A 74 -16.67 -1.90 -15.08
N VAL A 75 -17.60 -1.63 -15.99
CA VAL A 75 -17.36 -0.76 -17.15
C VAL A 75 -16.96 0.65 -16.68
N PHE A 76 -17.64 1.19 -15.66
CA PHE A 76 -17.29 2.46 -15.06
C PHE A 76 -15.84 2.47 -14.54
N CYS A 77 -15.47 1.49 -13.72
CA CYS A 77 -14.12 1.38 -13.18
C CYS A 77 -13.06 1.27 -14.30
N MET A 78 -13.35 0.49 -15.36
CA MET A 78 -12.42 0.32 -16.48
C MET A 78 -12.23 1.61 -17.28
N LEU A 79 -13.33 2.26 -17.68
CA LEU A 79 -13.26 3.52 -18.44
C LEU A 79 -12.61 4.64 -17.64
N GLN A 80 -13.02 4.79 -16.38
CA GLN A 80 -12.41 5.75 -15.46
C GLN A 80 -10.91 5.51 -15.32
N SER A 81 -10.51 4.26 -15.10
CA SER A 81 -9.11 3.87 -14.93
C SER A 81 -8.27 4.24 -16.17
N TRP A 82 -8.72 3.95 -17.37
CA TRP A 82 -8.00 4.24 -18.60
C TRP A 82 -7.86 5.76 -18.84
N CYS A 83 -8.97 6.48 -18.74
CA CYS A 83 -8.97 7.93 -18.98
C CYS A 83 -8.13 8.67 -17.92
N VAL A 84 -8.33 8.37 -16.65
CA VAL A 84 -7.62 9.08 -15.57
C VAL A 84 -6.15 8.68 -15.53
N SER A 85 -5.78 7.43 -15.83
CA SER A 85 -4.37 7.03 -15.97
C SER A 85 -3.66 7.81 -17.07
N ALA A 86 -4.30 8.06 -18.20
CA ALA A 86 -3.71 8.85 -19.28
C ALA A 86 -3.41 10.30 -18.83
N VAL A 87 -4.39 10.94 -18.18
CA VAL A 87 -4.23 12.30 -17.64
C VAL A 87 -3.16 12.32 -16.55
N TYR A 88 -3.18 11.34 -15.64
CA TYR A 88 -2.20 11.24 -14.57
C TYR A 88 -0.77 11.11 -15.11
N VAL A 89 -0.53 10.18 -16.03
CA VAL A 89 0.80 9.96 -16.62
C VAL A 89 1.27 11.17 -17.41
N PHE A 90 0.36 11.85 -18.11
CA PHE A 90 0.67 13.12 -18.77
C PHE A 90 1.14 14.19 -17.76
N VAL A 91 0.48 14.33 -16.62
CA VAL A 91 0.90 15.26 -15.56
C VAL A 91 2.26 14.85 -14.97
N VAL A 92 2.48 13.56 -14.70
CA VAL A 92 3.75 13.05 -14.17
C VAL A 92 4.93 13.31 -15.12
N SER A 93 4.70 13.32 -16.43
CA SER A 93 5.74 13.57 -17.43
C SER A 93 6.38 14.96 -17.35
N PHE A 94 5.74 15.93 -16.72
CA PHE A 94 6.33 17.24 -16.49
C PHE A 94 7.37 17.26 -15.36
N PHE A 95 7.36 16.25 -14.50
CA PHE A 95 8.23 16.18 -13.33
C PHE A 95 9.32 15.11 -13.43
N PHE A 96 9.08 14.06 -14.23
CA PHE A 96 9.97 12.90 -14.30
C PHE A 96 10.17 12.44 -15.74
N SER A 97 11.43 12.21 -16.12
CA SER A 97 11.82 11.64 -17.41
C SER A 97 11.68 10.12 -17.40
N LEU A 98 10.43 9.63 -17.42
CA LEU A 98 10.12 8.20 -17.42
C LEU A 98 9.63 7.75 -18.79
N PRO A 99 9.74 6.43 -19.12
CA PRO A 99 9.19 5.89 -20.37
C PRO A 99 7.64 5.89 -20.31
N LEU A 100 7.03 6.98 -20.80
CA LEU A 100 5.60 7.27 -20.64
C LEU A 100 4.67 6.13 -21.04
N ALA A 101 4.98 5.45 -22.16
CA ALA A 101 4.14 4.33 -22.64
C ALA A 101 4.10 3.19 -21.63
N SER A 102 5.26 2.80 -21.07
CA SER A 102 5.32 1.73 -20.06
C SER A 102 4.64 2.16 -18.77
N VAL A 103 4.85 3.40 -18.31
CA VAL A 103 4.20 3.92 -17.08
C VAL A 103 2.68 3.97 -17.24
N TYR A 104 2.17 4.38 -18.41
CA TYR A 104 0.75 4.37 -18.71
C TYR A 104 0.17 2.95 -18.67
N VAL A 105 0.80 2.03 -19.41
CA VAL A 105 0.36 0.62 -19.46
C VAL A 105 0.40 -0.01 -18.07
N LEU A 106 1.46 0.23 -17.29
CA LEU A 106 1.56 -0.25 -15.91
C LEU A 106 0.47 0.34 -15.03
N THR A 107 0.26 1.66 -15.05
CA THR A 107 -0.76 2.33 -14.22
C THR A 107 -2.15 1.80 -14.53
N ALA A 108 -2.52 1.70 -15.81
CA ALA A 108 -3.80 1.15 -16.23
C ALA A 108 -3.94 -0.33 -15.84
N SER A 109 -2.91 -1.14 -16.07
CA SER A 109 -2.95 -2.57 -15.74
C SER A 109 -2.96 -2.84 -14.23
N TYR A 110 -2.26 -2.05 -13.40
CA TYR A 110 -2.40 -2.14 -11.93
C TYR A 110 -3.79 -1.74 -11.45
N SER A 111 -4.43 -0.74 -12.07
CA SER A 111 -5.84 -0.43 -11.78
C SER A 111 -6.76 -1.60 -12.14
N MET A 112 -6.55 -2.23 -13.28
CA MET A 112 -7.30 -3.42 -13.70
C MET A 112 -7.07 -4.61 -12.76
N MET A 113 -5.84 -4.75 -12.22
CA MET A 113 -5.56 -5.76 -11.19
C MET A 113 -6.45 -5.56 -9.96
N VAL A 114 -6.57 -4.33 -9.48
CA VAL A 114 -7.43 -4.02 -8.33
C VAL A 114 -8.91 -4.34 -8.66
N ILE A 115 -9.39 -4.02 -9.86
CA ILE A 115 -10.75 -4.39 -10.29
C ILE A 115 -10.95 -5.90 -10.20
N SER A 116 -10.05 -6.70 -10.78
CA SER A 116 -10.15 -8.16 -10.74
C SER A 116 -10.05 -8.72 -9.30
N GLU A 117 -9.21 -8.12 -8.45
CA GLU A 117 -9.10 -8.48 -7.03
C GLU A 117 -10.44 -8.31 -6.30
N TYR A 118 -11.14 -7.18 -6.52
CA TYR A 118 -12.43 -6.93 -5.90
C TYR A 118 -13.56 -7.79 -6.48
N MET A 119 -13.47 -8.21 -7.75
CA MET A 119 -14.36 -9.22 -8.32
C MET A 119 -14.15 -10.60 -7.69
N PHE A 120 -12.90 -11.02 -7.47
CA PHE A 120 -12.62 -12.26 -6.72
C PHE A 120 -13.11 -12.21 -5.27
N LEU A 121 -13.01 -11.05 -4.62
CA LEU A 121 -13.58 -10.83 -3.29
C LEU A 121 -15.11 -10.94 -3.29
N ARG A 122 -15.79 -10.38 -4.30
CA ARG A 122 -17.23 -10.52 -4.49
C ARG A 122 -17.63 -11.99 -4.60
N HIS A 123 -16.91 -12.77 -5.38
CA HIS A 123 -17.15 -14.20 -5.59
C HIS A 123 -16.59 -15.10 -4.48
N LYS A 124 -15.94 -14.53 -3.44
CA LYS A 124 -15.26 -15.27 -2.37
C LYS A 124 -14.22 -16.27 -2.89
N ALA A 125 -13.59 -15.96 -4.03
CA ALA A 125 -12.60 -16.80 -4.71
C ALA A 125 -11.19 -16.57 -4.12
N PHE A 126 -11.00 -16.83 -2.83
CA PHE A 126 -9.78 -16.50 -2.08
C PHE A 126 -8.53 -17.21 -2.61
N ASN A 127 -8.64 -18.43 -3.13
CA ASN A 127 -7.51 -19.16 -3.72
C ASN A 127 -7.02 -18.46 -5.00
N THR A 128 -7.96 -18.05 -5.87
CA THR A 128 -7.65 -17.33 -7.10
C THR A 128 -7.01 -15.97 -6.80
N LEU A 129 -7.54 -15.27 -5.81
CA LEU A 129 -6.96 -14.01 -5.32
C LEU A 129 -5.52 -14.19 -4.79
N ALA A 130 -5.26 -15.27 -4.05
CA ALA A 130 -3.92 -15.59 -3.55
C ALA A 130 -2.93 -15.84 -4.68
N ILE A 131 -3.32 -16.61 -5.70
CA ILE A 131 -2.49 -16.88 -6.88
C ILE A 131 -2.24 -15.58 -7.66
N GLN A 132 -3.25 -14.74 -7.84
CA GLN A 132 -3.09 -13.43 -8.46
C GLN A 132 -2.03 -12.59 -7.74
N ARG A 133 -2.11 -12.50 -6.41
CA ARG A 133 -1.14 -11.73 -5.59
C ARG A 133 0.30 -12.24 -5.71
N ILE A 134 0.49 -13.53 -5.85
CA ILE A 134 1.83 -14.11 -6.06
C ILE A 134 2.30 -13.87 -7.50
N SER A 135 1.42 -14.00 -8.49
CA SER A 135 1.79 -13.91 -9.91
C SER A 135 2.30 -12.53 -10.31
N VAL A 136 1.83 -11.45 -9.66
CA VAL A 136 2.25 -10.08 -9.97
C VAL A 136 3.75 -9.86 -9.69
N PRO A 137 4.27 -10.01 -8.47
CA PRO A 137 5.70 -9.84 -8.24
C PRO A 137 6.55 -10.92 -8.92
N LEU A 138 6.03 -12.11 -9.16
CA LEU A 138 6.69 -13.12 -9.97
C LEU A 138 6.91 -12.64 -11.41
N VAL A 139 5.90 -12.04 -12.05
CA VAL A 139 6.05 -11.47 -13.40
C VAL A 139 7.06 -10.34 -13.42
N VAL A 140 7.10 -9.48 -12.41
CA VAL A 140 8.14 -8.44 -12.28
C VAL A 140 9.53 -9.06 -12.26
N PHE A 141 9.72 -10.07 -11.41
CA PHE A 141 11.00 -10.78 -11.29
C PHE A 141 11.41 -11.49 -12.58
N VAL A 142 10.48 -12.21 -13.23
CA VAL A 142 10.75 -12.88 -14.52
C VAL A 142 11.05 -11.85 -15.63
N SER A 143 10.34 -10.73 -15.66
CA SER A 143 10.62 -9.63 -16.61
C SER A 143 12.01 -9.06 -16.42
N LEU A 144 12.48 -8.97 -15.17
CA LEU A 144 13.83 -8.53 -14.85
C LEU A 144 14.88 -9.53 -15.35
N LEU A 145 14.68 -10.82 -15.11
CA LEU A 145 15.57 -11.88 -15.59
C LEU A 145 15.65 -11.94 -17.12
N ALA A 146 14.55 -11.65 -17.81
CA ALA A 146 14.49 -11.63 -19.27
C ALA A 146 15.09 -10.35 -19.89
N SER A 147 15.47 -9.36 -19.08
CA SER A 147 15.90 -8.06 -19.57
C SER A 147 17.41 -7.96 -19.68
N PRO A 148 17.98 -7.76 -20.88
CA PRO A 148 19.43 -7.60 -21.05
C PRO A 148 19.94 -6.23 -20.58
N LYS A 149 19.07 -5.22 -20.52
CA LYS A 149 19.33 -3.84 -20.06
C LYS A 149 18.12 -3.30 -19.31
N VAL A 150 18.37 -2.35 -18.40
CA VAL A 150 17.32 -1.71 -17.58
C VAL A 150 16.24 -1.05 -18.44
N ASP A 151 16.60 -0.42 -19.56
CA ASP A 151 15.62 0.24 -20.44
C ASP A 151 14.57 -0.73 -20.98
N TYR A 152 14.98 -1.95 -21.35
CA TYR A 152 14.06 -2.99 -21.83
C TYR A 152 13.20 -3.56 -20.72
N PHE A 153 13.67 -3.55 -19.47
CA PHE A 153 12.94 -4.08 -18.33
C PHE A 153 11.55 -3.44 -18.20
N TYR A 154 11.45 -2.12 -18.29
CA TYR A 154 10.17 -1.42 -18.12
C TYR A 154 9.14 -1.79 -19.20
N TYR A 155 9.59 -2.01 -20.44
CA TYR A 155 8.70 -2.43 -21.53
C TYR A 155 8.27 -3.90 -21.38
N ILE A 156 9.22 -4.78 -21.07
CA ILE A 156 8.94 -6.21 -20.84
C ILE A 156 7.99 -6.37 -19.66
N TRP A 157 8.26 -5.66 -18.56
CA TRP A 157 7.38 -5.64 -17.40
C TRP A 157 5.97 -5.13 -17.74
N ALA A 158 5.84 -4.03 -18.45
CA ALA A 158 4.56 -3.46 -18.84
C ALA A 158 3.76 -4.45 -19.71
N CYS A 159 4.38 -5.03 -20.74
CA CYS A 159 3.73 -6.00 -21.62
C CYS A 159 3.34 -7.29 -20.86
N SER A 160 4.25 -7.86 -20.10
CA SER A 160 4.01 -9.10 -19.35
C SER A 160 2.93 -8.92 -18.29
N HIS A 161 2.94 -7.77 -17.59
CA HIS A 161 1.93 -7.43 -16.60
C HIS A 161 0.56 -7.23 -17.24
N LEU A 162 0.49 -6.55 -18.40
CA LEU A 162 -0.76 -6.39 -19.14
C LEU A 162 -1.36 -7.75 -19.55
N VAL A 163 -0.55 -8.65 -20.12
CA VAL A 163 -0.99 -10.00 -20.49
C VAL A 163 -1.49 -10.76 -19.27
N LEU A 164 -0.75 -10.71 -18.16
CA LEU A 164 -1.16 -11.34 -16.91
C LEU A 164 -2.52 -10.80 -16.44
N ILE A 165 -2.72 -9.50 -16.43
CA ILE A 165 -3.96 -8.89 -15.92
C ILE A 165 -5.14 -9.15 -16.84
N LEU A 166 -4.96 -9.15 -18.14
CA LEU A 166 -6.03 -9.55 -19.06
C LEU A 166 -6.49 -10.99 -18.77
N THR A 167 -5.57 -11.88 -18.43
CA THR A 167 -5.90 -13.26 -18.02
C THR A 167 -6.71 -13.29 -16.72
N TRP A 168 -6.34 -12.46 -15.73
CA TRP A 168 -7.05 -12.39 -14.45
C TRP A 168 -8.42 -11.72 -14.58
N LEU A 169 -8.54 -10.68 -15.40
CA LEU A 169 -9.82 -10.07 -15.72
C LEU A 169 -10.77 -11.09 -16.39
N TYR A 170 -10.28 -11.83 -17.39
CA TYR A 170 -11.05 -12.87 -18.04
C TYR A 170 -11.56 -13.93 -17.05
N LYS A 171 -10.73 -14.35 -16.07
CA LYS A 171 -11.13 -15.31 -15.04
C LYS A 171 -12.06 -14.72 -13.97
N GLY A 172 -11.95 -13.43 -13.70
CA GLY A 172 -12.71 -12.74 -12.63
C GLY A 172 -14.06 -12.21 -13.10
N MET A 173 -14.24 -12.04 -14.38
CA MET A 173 -15.46 -11.49 -14.97
C MET A 173 -16.36 -12.59 -15.50
N ASP A 174 -17.62 -12.55 -15.09
CA ASP A 174 -18.68 -13.28 -15.75
C ASP A 174 -19.27 -12.36 -16.83
N PHE A 175 -19.09 -12.75 -18.09
CA PHE A 175 -19.54 -11.96 -19.23
C PHE A 175 -21.07 -11.82 -19.30
N SER A 176 -21.82 -12.63 -18.56
CA SER A 176 -23.28 -12.51 -18.45
C SER A 176 -23.72 -11.20 -17.76
N TYR A 177 -22.85 -10.56 -17.00
CA TYR A 177 -23.15 -9.27 -16.37
C TYR A 177 -23.19 -8.08 -17.34
N PHE A 178 -22.59 -8.22 -18.53
CA PHE A 178 -22.46 -7.10 -19.45
C PHE A 178 -23.63 -7.03 -20.45
N SER A 179 -24.25 -5.85 -20.49
CA SER A 179 -25.20 -5.47 -21.50
C SER A 179 -24.64 -4.38 -22.42
N LYS A 180 -25.15 -4.24 -23.63
CA LYS A 180 -24.77 -3.15 -24.54
C LYS A 180 -25.07 -1.77 -23.93
N GLN A 181 -26.04 -1.70 -23.04
CA GLN A 181 -26.43 -0.46 -22.36
C GLN A 181 -25.38 0.02 -21.37
N ASP A 182 -24.60 -0.89 -20.78
CA ASP A 182 -23.56 -0.54 -19.81
C ASP A 182 -22.43 0.29 -20.42
N PHE A 183 -22.22 0.19 -21.73
CA PHE A 183 -21.22 0.97 -22.46
C PHE A 183 -21.70 2.36 -22.90
N GLN A 184 -22.98 2.69 -22.68
CA GLN A 184 -23.53 3.99 -23.08
C GLN A 184 -23.08 5.08 -22.09
N PHE A 185 -22.67 6.22 -22.62
CA PHE A 185 -22.21 7.37 -21.83
C PHE A 185 -23.27 7.86 -20.83
N ASN A 186 -24.55 7.89 -21.24
CA ASN A 186 -25.64 8.32 -20.36
C ASN A 186 -25.80 7.39 -19.15
N THR A 187 -25.70 6.07 -19.36
CA THR A 187 -25.76 5.07 -18.29
C THR A 187 -24.61 5.27 -17.29
N GLN A 188 -23.39 5.47 -17.79
CA GLN A 188 -22.22 5.69 -16.94
C GLN A 188 -22.28 7.03 -16.19
N LYS A 189 -22.83 8.07 -16.83
CA LYS A 189 -23.08 9.36 -16.18
C LYS A 189 -24.08 9.23 -15.03
N LEU A 190 -25.18 8.52 -15.21
CA LEU A 190 -26.17 8.26 -14.16
C LEU A 190 -25.57 7.44 -13.02
N PHE A 191 -24.78 6.41 -13.33
CA PHE A 191 -24.07 5.61 -12.34
C PHE A 191 -23.12 6.47 -11.48
N PHE A 192 -22.35 7.36 -12.11
CA PHE A 192 -21.49 8.32 -11.41
C PHE A 192 -22.27 9.18 -10.42
N PHE A 193 -23.36 9.84 -10.86
CA PHE A 193 -24.15 10.70 -9.99
C PHE A 193 -24.85 9.93 -8.85
N LYS A 194 -25.27 8.69 -9.10
CA LYS A 194 -25.83 7.82 -8.06
C LYS A 194 -24.81 7.55 -6.94
N HIS A 195 -23.53 7.34 -7.28
CA HIS A 195 -22.48 6.93 -6.34
C HIS A 195 -21.50 8.04 -5.97
N GLN A 196 -21.67 9.29 -6.43
CA GLN A 196 -20.71 10.39 -6.24
C GLN A 196 -20.32 10.66 -4.78
N ASN A 197 -21.28 10.55 -3.84
CA ASN A 197 -21.02 10.74 -2.41
C ASN A 197 -20.09 9.65 -1.84
N HIS A 198 -20.23 8.42 -2.32
CA HIS A 198 -19.35 7.31 -1.95
C HIS A 198 -17.96 7.53 -2.53
N LEU A 199 -17.87 7.85 -3.81
CA LEU A 199 -16.62 8.08 -4.52
C LEU A 199 -15.84 9.24 -3.90
N SER A 200 -16.48 10.38 -3.65
CA SER A 200 -15.78 11.55 -3.09
C SER A 200 -15.23 11.31 -1.69
N ARG A 201 -15.96 10.60 -0.82
CA ARG A 201 -15.52 10.36 0.56
C ARG A 201 -14.46 9.26 0.65
N ILE A 202 -14.71 8.11 0.05
CA ILE A 202 -13.80 6.96 0.13
C ILE A 202 -12.62 7.14 -0.82
N GLY A 203 -12.88 7.62 -2.05
CA GLY A 203 -11.84 7.84 -3.03
C GLY A 203 -10.76 8.82 -2.55
N THR A 204 -11.16 9.96 -1.96
CA THR A 204 -10.20 10.91 -1.39
C THR A 204 -9.39 10.29 -0.26
N ALA A 205 -10.02 9.56 0.66
CA ALA A 205 -9.32 8.94 1.77
C ALA A 205 -8.29 7.91 1.31
N GLU A 206 -8.63 7.09 0.31
CA GLU A 206 -7.75 6.08 -0.26
C GLU A 206 -6.57 6.68 -1.05
N VAL A 207 -6.84 7.71 -1.85
CA VAL A 207 -5.77 8.42 -2.58
C VAL A 207 -4.78 9.06 -1.59
N VAL A 208 -5.28 9.73 -0.54
CA VAL A 208 -4.43 10.34 0.49
C VAL A 208 -3.64 9.28 1.25
N ALA A 209 -4.26 8.16 1.62
CA ALA A 209 -3.59 7.06 2.31
C ALA A 209 -2.47 6.44 1.46
N ASN A 210 -2.76 6.14 0.18
CA ASN A 210 -1.76 5.57 -0.73
C ASN A 210 -0.64 6.58 -1.03
N ALA A 211 -0.99 7.85 -1.30
CA ALA A 211 0.00 8.90 -1.51
C ALA A 211 0.94 9.04 -0.30
N SER A 212 0.42 9.00 0.92
CA SER A 212 1.24 9.08 2.14
C SER A 212 2.27 7.95 2.26
N LEU A 213 1.99 6.78 1.69
CA LEU A 213 2.89 5.62 1.68
C LEU A 213 3.92 5.68 0.54
N GLN A 214 3.54 6.17 -0.63
CA GLN A 214 4.36 6.10 -1.84
C GLN A 214 5.17 7.37 -2.09
N LEU A 215 4.65 8.55 -1.70
CA LEU A 215 5.31 9.84 -1.93
C LEU A 215 6.72 9.94 -1.30
N PRO A 216 7.03 9.37 -0.13
CA PRO A 216 8.41 9.41 0.37
C PRO A 216 9.42 8.91 -0.67
N THR A 217 9.18 7.76 -1.31
CA THR A 217 10.05 7.22 -2.36
C THR A 217 10.19 8.18 -3.55
N VAL A 218 9.08 8.75 -4.01
CA VAL A 218 9.04 9.68 -5.14
C VAL A 218 9.82 10.95 -4.82
N LEU A 219 9.59 11.53 -3.64
CA LEU A 219 10.21 12.77 -3.21
C LEU A 219 11.70 12.61 -2.88
N ILE A 220 12.11 11.48 -2.32
CA ILE A 220 13.52 11.16 -2.10
C ILE A 220 14.26 11.07 -3.43
N ASN A 221 13.68 10.40 -4.42
CA ASN A 221 14.28 10.34 -5.76
C ASN A 221 14.41 11.73 -6.40
N TYR A 222 13.37 12.54 -6.28
CA TYR A 222 13.31 13.89 -6.87
C TYR A 222 14.30 14.87 -6.24
N TRP A 223 14.38 14.92 -4.91
CA TRP A 223 15.18 15.90 -4.19
C TRP A 223 16.65 15.52 -4.02
N PHE A 224 16.94 14.24 -3.88
CA PHE A 224 18.28 13.77 -3.53
C PHE A 224 18.94 13.02 -4.69
N SER A 225 18.54 11.80 -4.96
CA SER A 225 19.00 11.06 -6.15
C SER A 225 18.32 9.69 -6.27
N PRO A 226 18.37 9.03 -7.45
CA PRO A 226 17.98 7.63 -7.59
C PRO A 226 18.76 6.69 -6.68
N LEU A 227 20.05 6.93 -6.45
CA LEU A 227 20.88 6.13 -5.57
C LEU A 227 20.35 6.12 -4.11
N VAL A 228 20.03 7.30 -3.59
CA VAL A 228 19.47 7.45 -2.23
C VAL A 228 18.07 6.83 -2.15
N ALA A 229 17.24 6.98 -3.18
CA ALA A 229 15.95 6.30 -3.28
C ALA A 229 16.10 4.78 -3.31
N GLY A 230 17.20 4.26 -3.89
CA GLY A 230 17.57 2.86 -3.85
C GLY A 230 17.82 2.36 -2.43
N TYR A 231 18.60 3.08 -1.62
CA TYR A 231 18.82 2.74 -0.20
C TYR A 231 17.50 2.70 0.58
N PHE A 232 16.64 3.70 0.37
CA PHE A 232 15.34 3.75 1.00
C PHE A 232 14.45 2.57 0.56
N ALA A 233 14.45 2.22 -0.73
CA ALA A 233 13.67 1.11 -1.27
C ALA A 233 14.11 -0.26 -0.71
N VAL A 234 15.43 -0.48 -0.57
CA VAL A 234 15.98 -1.69 0.05
C VAL A 234 15.52 -1.80 1.49
N VAL A 235 15.67 -0.74 2.29
CA VAL A 235 15.23 -0.73 3.69
C VAL A 235 13.72 -0.93 3.82
N ASN A 236 12.93 -0.27 2.98
CA ASN A 236 11.48 -0.50 2.93
C ASN A 236 11.14 -1.96 2.66
N ARG A 237 11.86 -2.60 1.75
CA ARG A 237 11.58 -3.99 1.36
C ARG A 237 11.98 -4.98 2.42
N PHE A 238 13.16 -4.85 2.99
CA PHE A 238 13.72 -5.84 3.92
C PHE A 238 13.36 -5.57 5.38
N CYS A 239 13.22 -4.30 5.77
CA CYS A 239 12.94 -3.93 7.16
C CYS A 239 11.46 -3.61 7.39
N LEU A 240 10.83 -2.80 6.54
CA LEU A 240 9.47 -2.31 6.77
C LEU A 240 8.39 -3.29 6.27
N SER A 241 8.57 -3.92 5.11
CA SER A 241 7.54 -4.82 4.56
C SER A 241 7.16 -5.99 5.48
N PRO A 242 8.10 -6.70 6.14
CA PRO A 242 7.76 -7.73 7.13
C PRO A 242 6.94 -7.17 8.30
N VAL A 243 7.29 -5.96 8.76
CA VAL A 243 6.59 -5.25 9.84
C VAL A 243 5.15 -4.95 9.47
N LEU A 244 4.92 -4.48 8.25
CA LEU A 244 3.56 -4.19 7.74
C LEU A 244 2.70 -5.46 7.66
N ILE A 245 3.26 -6.59 7.24
CA ILE A 245 2.54 -7.89 7.19
C ILE A 245 2.14 -8.33 8.60
N LEU A 246 3.06 -8.27 9.55
CA LEU A 246 2.78 -8.62 10.95
C LEU A 246 1.72 -7.69 11.55
N GLY A 247 1.89 -6.38 11.37
CA GLY A 247 0.94 -5.38 11.84
C GLY A 247 -0.45 -5.56 11.24
N GLN A 248 -0.55 -5.86 9.94
CA GLN A 248 -1.81 -6.13 9.27
C GLN A 248 -2.49 -7.42 9.77
N SER A 249 -1.71 -8.44 10.06
CA SER A 249 -2.24 -9.71 10.60
C SER A 249 -2.88 -9.49 11.98
N VAL A 250 -2.19 -8.78 12.88
CA VAL A 250 -2.74 -8.43 14.20
C VAL A 250 -3.95 -7.51 14.05
N ARG A 251 -3.88 -6.52 13.18
CA ARG A 251 -4.98 -5.60 12.89
C ARG A 251 -6.25 -6.35 12.43
N ASN A 252 -6.12 -7.30 11.53
CA ASN A 252 -7.25 -8.07 11.01
C ASN A 252 -7.89 -8.94 12.11
N TYR A 253 -7.07 -9.59 12.96
CA TYR A 253 -7.55 -10.34 14.09
C TYR A 253 -8.32 -9.48 15.09
N THR A 254 -7.71 -8.39 15.53
CA THR A 254 -8.32 -7.45 16.49
C THR A 254 -9.56 -6.78 15.93
N PHE A 255 -9.57 -6.44 14.62
CA PHE A 255 -10.76 -5.90 13.96
C PHE A 255 -11.94 -6.87 14.03
N SER A 256 -11.72 -8.13 13.70
CA SER A 256 -12.78 -9.14 13.77
C SER A 256 -13.35 -9.28 15.18
N LYS A 257 -12.46 -9.42 16.17
CA LYS A 257 -12.86 -9.66 17.55
C LYS A 257 -13.53 -8.43 18.18
N TRP A 258 -12.92 -7.27 18.09
CA TRP A 258 -13.49 -6.03 18.68
C TRP A 258 -14.74 -5.55 17.95
N SER A 259 -14.95 -5.92 16.69
CA SER A 259 -16.23 -5.70 16.02
C SER A 259 -17.34 -6.58 16.61
N GLU A 260 -17.03 -7.78 17.07
CA GLU A 260 -17.96 -8.63 17.81
C GLU A 260 -18.27 -8.03 19.19
N ASP A 261 -17.23 -7.60 19.92
CA ASP A 261 -17.39 -6.91 21.20
C ASP A 261 -18.26 -5.64 21.06
N PHE A 262 -18.08 -4.89 19.98
CA PHE A 262 -18.90 -3.72 19.67
C PHE A 262 -20.40 -4.09 19.49
N ARG A 263 -20.68 -5.17 18.74
CA ARG A 263 -22.07 -5.65 18.57
C ARG A 263 -22.70 -6.07 19.89
N ASN A 264 -21.89 -6.70 20.75
CA ASN A 264 -22.33 -7.16 22.08
C ASN A 264 -22.32 -6.06 23.14
N LYS A 265 -21.94 -4.83 22.77
CA LYS A 265 -21.78 -3.67 23.69
C LYS A 265 -20.80 -3.95 24.83
N THR A 266 -19.80 -4.78 24.59
CA THR A 266 -18.74 -5.13 25.53
C THR A 266 -17.40 -4.63 24.99
N PHE A 267 -16.44 -4.41 25.88
CA PHE A 267 -15.05 -4.13 25.50
C PHE A 267 -14.12 -4.65 26.60
N ASN A 268 -13.23 -5.55 26.23
CA ASN A 268 -12.28 -6.13 27.18
C ASN A 268 -10.96 -5.35 27.19
N TYR A 269 -10.84 -4.42 28.15
CA TYR A 269 -9.62 -3.59 28.29
C TYR A 269 -8.37 -4.40 28.70
N THR A 270 -8.55 -5.53 29.40
CA THR A 270 -7.42 -6.41 29.76
C THR A 270 -6.81 -7.03 28.51
N GLU A 271 -7.64 -7.48 27.58
CA GLU A 271 -7.20 -7.99 26.29
C GLU A 271 -6.52 -6.91 25.44
N PHE A 272 -7.09 -5.69 25.41
CA PHE A 272 -6.44 -4.56 24.76
C PHE A 272 -5.02 -4.32 25.30
N LYS A 273 -4.83 -4.39 26.62
CA LYS A 273 -3.50 -4.29 27.25
C LYS A 273 -2.55 -5.42 26.84
N GLN A 274 -3.05 -6.65 26.74
CA GLN A 274 -2.25 -7.81 26.30
C GLN A 274 -1.80 -7.67 24.85
N VAL A 275 -2.71 -7.29 23.93
CA VAL A 275 -2.40 -7.03 22.52
C VAL A 275 -1.36 -5.91 22.42
N ARG A 276 -1.53 -4.82 23.16
CA ARG A 276 -0.58 -3.73 23.22
C ARG A 276 0.80 -4.18 23.66
N LEU A 277 0.89 -4.91 24.77
CA LEU A 277 2.17 -5.41 25.29
C LEU A 277 2.86 -6.31 24.29
N PHE A 278 2.12 -7.22 23.67
CA PHE A 278 2.61 -8.08 22.60
C PHE A 278 3.17 -7.28 21.42
N LEU A 279 2.44 -6.28 20.93
CA LEU A 279 2.88 -5.43 19.80
C LEU A 279 4.14 -4.61 20.15
N VAL A 280 4.19 -4.03 21.35
CA VAL A 280 5.37 -3.28 21.82
C VAL A 280 6.59 -4.20 21.96
N SER A 281 6.40 -5.42 22.49
CA SER A 281 7.49 -6.39 22.63
C SER A 281 8.04 -6.85 21.29
N ILE A 282 7.16 -7.17 20.33
CA ILE A 282 7.58 -7.55 18.98
C ILE A 282 8.24 -6.35 18.27
N ALA A 283 7.70 -5.13 18.43
CA ALA A 283 8.30 -3.94 17.86
C ALA A 283 9.71 -3.70 18.38
N ALA A 284 9.94 -3.86 19.69
CA ALA A 284 11.26 -3.75 20.30
C ALA A 284 12.24 -4.82 19.78
N MET A 285 11.78 -6.08 19.67
CA MET A 285 12.59 -7.16 19.09
C MET A 285 12.92 -6.91 17.61
N THR A 286 11.95 -6.42 16.84
CA THR A 286 12.15 -6.10 15.42
C THR A 286 13.17 -4.95 15.25
N VAL A 287 13.06 -3.89 16.05
CA VAL A 287 14.01 -2.76 16.04
C VAL A 287 15.42 -3.25 16.42
N ALA A 288 15.53 -4.09 17.46
CA ALA A 288 16.82 -4.69 17.83
C ALA A 288 17.37 -5.59 16.69
N GLY A 289 16.52 -6.40 16.07
CA GLY A 289 16.88 -7.22 14.90
C GLY A 289 17.39 -6.38 13.74
N ILE A 290 16.69 -5.29 13.38
CA ILE A 290 17.13 -4.40 12.31
C ILE A 290 18.47 -3.73 12.70
N TYR A 291 18.62 -3.29 13.93
CA TYR A 291 19.83 -2.60 14.37
C TYR A 291 21.09 -3.50 14.33
N PHE A 292 20.96 -4.75 14.79
CA PHE A 292 22.09 -5.69 14.91
C PHE A 292 22.24 -6.66 13.73
N VAL A 293 21.13 -7.16 13.19
CA VAL A 293 21.17 -8.24 12.18
C VAL A 293 21.21 -7.67 10.76
N TYR A 294 20.54 -6.55 10.48
CA TYR A 294 20.53 -5.99 9.13
C TYR A 294 21.94 -5.62 8.62
N PRO A 295 22.85 -5.00 9.42
CA PRO A 295 24.23 -4.76 8.99
C PRO A 295 24.96 -6.04 8.59
N LEU A 296 24.79 -7.14 9.36
CA LEU A 296 25.40 -8.42 9.04
C LEU A 296 24.86 -9.01 7.72
N ILE A 297 23.55 -8.85 7.46
CA ILE A 297 22.96 -9.28 6.19
C ILE A 297 23.53 -8.48 5.03
N THR A 298 23.70 -7.17 5.18
CA THR A 298 24.24 -6.32 4.10
C THR A 298 25.71 -6.59 3.83
N GLU A 299 26.48 -6.96 4.84
CA GLU A 299 27.89 -7.33 4.70
C GLU A 299 28.03 -8.70 4.02
N TYR A 300 27.18 -9.67 4.35
CA TYR A 300 27.30 -11.04 3.85
C TYR A 300 26.68 -11.25 2.48
N PHE A 301 25.51 -10.68 2.21
CA PHE A 301 24.74 -10.87 0.97
C PHE A 301 24.76 -9.66 0.04
N GLY A 302 25.17 -8.49 0.56
CA GLY A 302 25.20 -7.24 -0.17
C GLY A 302 26.53 -7.01 -0.90
N ASN A 303 26.53 -6.02 -1.77
CA ASN A 303 27.74 -5.39 -2.28
C ASN A 303 28.04 -4.11 -1.46
N GLU A 304 29.15 -3.42 -1.75
CA GLU A 304 29.54 -2.19 -1.03
C GLU A 304 28.44 -1.13 -1.00
N GLN A 305 27.59 -1.07 -2.02
CA GLN A 305 26.47 -0.12 -2.09
C GLN A 305 25.37 -0.44 -1.05
N TRP A 306 25.20 -1.69 -0.64
CA TRP A 306 24.22 -2.08 0.39
C TRP A 306 24.60 -1.59 1.78
N ILE A 307 25.91 -1.50 2.07
CA ILE A 307 26.40 -1.04 3.36
C ILE A 307 25.90 0.37 3.68
N GLN A 308 25.78 1.23 2.67
CA GLN A 308 25.24 2.58 2.84
C GLN A 308 23.75 2.61 3.20
N SER A 309 22.99 1.55 2.89
CA SER A 309 21.59 1.43 3.33
C SER A 309 21.42 1.19 4.83
N VAL A 310 22.50 0.79 5.53
CA VAL A 310 22.49 0.57 6.99
C VAL A 310 22.19 1.87 7.74
N GLU A 311 22.74 2.99 7.30
CA GLU A 311 22.44 4.30 7.89
C GLU A 311 20.94 4.62 7.72
N THR A 312 20.40 4.45 6.52
CA THR A 312 18.96 4.60 6.25
C THR A 312 18.11 3.71 7.17
N SER A 313 18.52 2.45 7.38
CA SER A 313 17.79 1.52 8.25
C SER A 313 17.76 2.00 9.72
N ARG A 314 18.87 2.54 10.21
CA ARG A 314 18.98 3.10 11.58
C ARG A 314 18.10 4.33 11.75
N LEU A 315 18.10 5.24 10.79
CA LEU A 315 17.22 6.42 10.80
C LEU A 315 15.74 6.05 10.76
N MET A 316 15.38 4.90 10.17
CA MET A 316 13.99 4.44 10.09
C MET A 316 13.50 3.69 11.34
N LEU A 317 14.34 3.37 12.32
CA LEU A 317 13.93 2.60 13.51
C LEU A 317 12.75 3.20 14.29
N PRO A 318 12.67 4.53 14.54
CA PRO A 318 11.51 5.11 15.22
C PRO A 318 10.20 4.90 14.45
N TYR A 319 10.26 5.02 13.12
CA TYR A 319 9.11 4.76 12.24
C TYR A 319 8.67 3.30 12.28
N VAL A 320 9.61 2.37 12.13
CA VAL A 320 9.37 0.92 12.19
C VAL A 320 8.73 0.53 13.52
N PHE A 321 9.27 1.04 14.64
CA PHE A 321 8.70 0.82 15.96
C PHE A 321 7.25 1.28 16.04
N ALA A 322 6.97 2.53 15.64
CA ALA A 322 5.64 3.11 15.72
C ALA A 322 4.62 2.38 14.82
N MET A 323 5.03 1.98 13.62
CA MET A 323 4.20 1.24 12.67
C MET A 323 3.75 -0.12 13.23
N LEU A 324 4.61 -0.80 13.98
CA LEU A 324 4.24 -2.10 14.55
C LEU A 324 3.56 -1.97 15.92
N ALA A 325 4.06 -1.07 16.78
CA ALA A 325 3.53 -0.93 18.14
C ALA A 325 2.16 -0.25 18.20
N PHE A 326 1.89 0.74 17.34
CA PHE A 326 0.74 1.63 17.50
C PHE A 326 -0.29 1.54 16.37
N VAL A 327 0.13 1.36 15.10
CA VAL A 327 -0.78 1.38 13.97
C VAL A 327 -1.85 0.27 14.03
N PRO A 328 -1.55 -0.98 14.42
CA PRO A 328 -2.59 -2.01 14.54
C PRO A 328 -3.69 -1.65 15.54
N LEU A 329 -3.35 -0.89 16.60
CA LEU A 329 -4.31 -0.46 17.63
C LEU A 329 -5.28 0.62 17.13
N THR A 330 -5.01 1.29 16.00
CA THR A 330 -5.91 2.29 15.40
C THR A 330 -7.26 1.69 14.99
N VAL A 331 -7.35 0.37 14.92
CA VAL A 331 -8.60 -0.38 14.71
C VAL A 331 -9.68 0.00 15.75
N VAL A 332 -9.30 0.30 16.98
CA VAL A 332 -10.25 0.75 18.02
C VAL A 332 -10.98 2.03 17.56
N GLU A 333 -10.23 2.99 16.99
CA GLU A 333 -10.83 4.23 16.49
C GLU A 333 -11.71 3.98 15.24
N LEU A 334 -11.36 2.97 14.42
CA LEU A 334 -12.16 2.59 13.27
C LEU A 334 -13.50 1.96 13.65
N ILE A 335 -13.54 1.17 14.75
CA ILE A 335 -14.74 0.45 15.20
C ILE A 335 -15.59 1.33 16.11
N PHE A 336 -14.97 1.98 17.10
CA PHE A 336 -15.64 2.74 18.15
C PHE A 336 -15.59 4.26 17.93
N GLY A 337 -14.80 4.74 16.96
CA GLY A 337 -14.63 6.15 16.63
C GLY A 337 -15.55 6.66 15.53
N THR A 338 -15.22 7.82 14.98
CA THR A 338 -15.95 8.45 13.87
C THR A 338 -15.21 8.29 12.54
N PRO A 339 -15.89 8.12 11.39
CA PRO A 339 -15.24 8.02 10.08
C PRO A 339 -14.34 9.21 9.72
N SER A 340 -14.68 10.41 10.23
CA SER A 340 -13.88 11.62 10.02
C SER A 340 -12.52 11.57 10.71
N SER A 341 -12.40 10.83 11.81
CA SER A 341 -11.13 10.65 12.51
C SER A 341 -10.11 9.88 11.66
N PHE A 342 -10.57 8.90 10.88
CA PHE A 342 -9.70 8.13 9.99
C PHE A 342 -9.12 9.01 8.85
N LEU A 343 -9.96 9.79 8.16
CA LEU A 343 -9.49 10.71 7.12
C LEU A 343 -8.50 11.74 7.69
N ARG A 344 -8.79 12.30 8.87
CA ARG A 344 -7.86 13.22 9.55
C ARG A 344 -6.49 12.57 9.78
N ILE A 345 -6.48 11.32 10.23
CA ILE A 345 -5.24 10.55 10.43
C ILE A 345 -4.44 10.45 9.12
N GLN A 346 -5.05 10.23 7.98
CA GLN A 346 -4.35 10.14 6.69
C GLN A 346 -3.84 11.52 6.22
N CYS A 347 -4.64 12.57 6.38
CA CYS A 347 -4.22 13.92 6.04
C CYS A 347 -3.03 14.40 6.90
N GLU A 348 -3.04 14.13 8.20
CA GLU A 348 -1.93 14.43 9.09
C GLU A 348 -0.63 13.69 8.67
N GLN A 349 -0.75 12.43 8.22
CA GLN A 349 0.39 11.67 7.71
C GLN A 349 0.94 12.27 6.41
N LEU A 350 0.06 12.62 5.49
CA LEU A 350 0.47 13.28 4.24
C LEU A 350 1.15 14.63 4.51
N PHE A 351 0.66 15.38 5.50
CA PHE A 351 1.27 16.64 5.91
C PHE A 351 2.68 16.44 6.46
N ILE A 352 2.92 15.38 7.26
CA ILE A 352 4.26 15.04 7.73
C ILE A 352 5.19 14.70 6.55
N VAL A 353 4.71 13.93 5.56
CA VAL A 353 5.48 13.64 4.35
C VAL A 353 5.85 14.92 3.62
N PHE A 354 4.90 15.84 3.46
CA PHE A 354 5.14 17.14 2.83
C PHE A 354 6.18 17.98 3.60
N LEU A 355 6.04 18.10 4.92
CA LEU A 355 7.01 18.82 5.75
C LEU A 355 8.42 18.25 5.63
N SER A 356 8.55 16.91 5.69
CA SER A 356 9.85 16.24 5.74
C SER A 356 10.54 16.14 4.39
N PHE A 357 9.78 15.92 3.30
CA PHE A 357 10.35 15.65 1.98
C PHE A 357 10.04 16.71 0.91
N VAL A 358 9.33 17.79 1.25
CA VAL A 358 9.18 18.96 0.36
C VAL A 358 9.72 20.21 1.03
N LEU A 359 9.17 20.56 2.19
CA LEU A 359 9.51 21.82 2.84
C LEU A 359 10.96 21.81 3.36
N LEU A 360 11.37 20.75 4.05
CA LEU A 360 12.72 20.67 4.65
C LEU A 360 13.82 20.64 3.59
N PRO A 361 13.75 19.82 2.51
CA PRO A 361 14.77 19.83 1.46
C PRO A 361 14.85 21.14 0.66
N PHE A 362 13.77 21.92 0.65
CA PHE A 362 13.78 23.25 0.03
C PHE A 362 14.76 24.20 0.71
N PHE A 363 14.90 24.09 2.05
CA PHE A 363 15.85 24.88 2.84
C PHE A 363 17.20 24.19 3.02
N HIS A 364 17.19 22.88 3.24
CA HIS A 364 18.38 22.06 3.51
C HIS A 364 18.28 20.73 2.76
N LYS A 365 19.07 20.60 1.67
CA LYS A 365 19.17 19.36 0.89
C LYS A 365 19.98 18.28 1.62
N ASP A 366 19.50 17.86 2.78
CA ASP A 366 20.10 16.79 3.57
C ASP A 366 19.08 15.64 3.70
N TYR A 367 19.45 14.48 3.14
CA TYR A 367 18.62 13.29 3.18
C TYR A 367 18.45 12.74 4.59
N ALA A 368 19.54 12.66 5.35
CA ALA A 368 19.52 12.09 6.70
C ALA A 368 18.61 12.91 7.62
N LEU A 369 18.70 14.25 7.54
CA LEU A 369 17.85 15.17 8.28
C LEU A 369 16.37 15.04 7.88
N SER A 370 16.09 14.95 6.57
CA SER A 370 14.72 14.79 6.05
C SER A 370 14.10 13.46 6.47
N LEU A 371 14.86 12.38 6.40
CA LEU A 371 14.42 11.06 6.84
C LEU A 371 14.23 11.01 8.36
N LEU A 372 15.14 11.57 9.13
CA LEU A 372 15.01 11.64 10.59
C LEU A 372 13.78 12.46 11.01
N ALA A 373 13.54 13.61 10.38
CA ALA A 373 12.34 14.41 10.61
C ALA A 373 11.07 13.60 10.31
N PHE A 374 11.01 12.93 9.16
CA PHE A 374 9.88 12.07 8.80
C PHE A 374 9.63 10.98 9.84
N THR A 375 10.68 10.27 10.24
CA THR A 375 10.54 9.13 11.15
C THR A 375 10.13 9.54 12.56
N LEU A 376 10.72 10.62 13.09
CA LEU A 376 10.40 11.13 14.42
C LEU A 376 9.02 11.78 14.49
N LEU A 377 8.65 12.60 13.49
CA LEU A 377 7.32 13.20 13.42
C LEU A 377 6.23 12.15 13.28
N THR A 378 6.44 11.13 12.43
CA THR A 378 5.50 10.04 12.26
C THR A 378 5.38 9.20 13.53
N ALA A 379 6.51 8.85 14.17
CA ALA A 379 6.52 8.09 15.42
C ALA A 379 5.81 8.87 16.55
N GLY A 380 6.12 10.15 16.71
CA GLY A 380 5.49 11.01 17.71
C GLY A 380 3.99 11.14 17.49
N ARG A 381 3.56 11.31 16.24
CA ARG A 381 2.15 11.36 15.90
C ARG A 381 1.43 10.05 16.21
N TYR A 382 1.96 8.88 15.81
CA TYR A 382 1.31 7.60 16.14
C TYR A 382 1.29 7.34 17.64
N PHE A 383 2.31 7.81 18.37
CA PHE A 383 2.28 7.79 19.82
C PHE A 383 1.14 8.65 20.39
N MET A 384 0.92 9.87 19.88
CA MET A 384 -0.21 10.72 20.29
C MET A 384 -1.57 10.08 19.98
N VAL A 385 -1.72 9.48 18.79
CA VAL A 385 -2.93 8.73 18.41
C VAL A 385 -3.14 7.56 19.36
N TYR A 386 -2.09 6.81 19.68
CA TYR A 386 -2.14 5.72 20.66
C TYR A 386 -2.58 6.21 22.05
N MET A 387 -2.06 7.33 22.55
CA MET A 387 -2.47 7.89 23.84
C MET A 387 -3.97 8.22 23.88
N LYS A 388 -4.50 8.79 22.80
CA LYS A 388 -5.95 9.04 22.63
C LYS A 388 -6.74 7.73 22.65
N ILE A 389 -6.31 6.73 21.88
CA ILE A 389 -6.95 5.41 21.81
C ILE A 389 -6.95 4.73 23.19
N ASN A 390 -5.84 4.75 23.89
CA ASN A 390 -5.72 4.15 25.22
C ASN A 390 -6.68 4.79 26.23
N LYS A 391 -6.83 6.13 26.17
CA LYS A 391 -7.79 6.88 27.00
C LYS A 391 -9.25 6.50 26.65
N ASN A 392 -9.57 6.40 25.35
CA ASN A 392 -10.90 6.02 24.88
C ASN A 392 -11.23 4.57 25.24
N ALA A 393 -10.28 3.64 25.08
CA ALA A 393 -10.41 2.24 25.44
C ALA A 393 -10.68 2.05 26.96
N SER A 394 -10.03 2.86 27.80
CA SER A 394 -10.29 2.86 29.26
C SER A 394 -11.70 3.33 29.58
N LYS A 395 -12.21 4.36 28.89
CA LYS A 395 -13.59 4.85 29.07
C LYS A 395 -14.65 3.86 28.59
N LEU A 396 -14.40 3.18 27.48
CA LEU A 396 -15.27 2.10 26.97
C LEU A 396 -15.45 0.99 27.99
N ASN A 397 -14.38 0.61 28.71
CA ASN A 397 -14.46 -0.40 29.77
C ASN A 397 -15.26 0.06 30.98
N GLN A 398 -15.36 1.37 31.21
CA GLN A 398 -16.12 1.95 32.33
C GLN A 398 -17.61 2.21 32.00
N GLY A 399 -18.03 1.90 30.77
CA GLY A 399 -19.40 2.19 30.30
C GLY A 399 -19.73 3.69 30.16
N ILE A 400 -18.70 4.56 30.15
CA ILE A 400 -18.86 6.04 30.16
C ILE A 400 -19.05 6.61 28.75
N LEU A 401 -18.76 5.84 27.69
CA LEU A 401 -19.04 6.23 26.31
C LEU A 401 -20.43 5.73 25.90
N GLU A 402 -21.46 6.43 26.35
CA GLU A 402 -22.74 6.45 25.64
C GLU A 402 -22.57 7.18 24.32
N LYS A 403 -23.10 6.57 23.25
CA LYS A 403 -23.11 7.19 21.90
C LYS A 403 -24.09 8.36 21.84
#